data_b6bb03976e233fb1a74b8f094c1d6403
#
_entry.id   b6bb03976e233fb1a74b8f094c1d6403
#
_cell.length_a   1.000
_cell.length_b   1.000
_cell.length_c   1.000
_cell.angle_alpha   90.00
_cell.angle_beta   90.00
_cell.angle_gamma   90.00
#
_symmetry.space_group_name_H-M   'P 1'
#
loop_
_entity.id
_entity.type
_entity.pdbx_description
1 polymer ?
#
loop_
_entity_poly.entity_id
_entity_poly.type
_entity_poly.pdbx_seq_one_letter_code
_entity_poly.pdbx_strand_id
1 'polypeptide(L)'
;MNQKTIKWSIMLATAFVFTACGGEQPKIVETSFETIVVKKQDLTIPVKFSSRLKGKTDVTVMPQISGQLMQICVTEGQQVKKGQTLFIIDQRTAKAQLATAEANLQSAQAAENSAKLNYESKKNLFDRKIISRYMLDNAFNDYTQAQATTAQARASVFTAKVELGFCTITASVSGVIGEIPVRVGDQVSTNTQLTILSGNTTMDAEFSVTESIVEMVVQDSMKSEEFDKEMAKMPEVTFVMKGGTEYKHKGRITSITGVVDNATGSLGVKATFPNPDGALKSGIQGTIVLPIEEKDVIVIPQTAVVRLQDKQLVYKVKADSTATAVTVTTANPGNGQDFVVTSGLKVGDKIVTTGANNVHEGQRVLF
;
A
#
# COMPACT_ATOMS: atom_id res chain seq x y z
N MET A 1 44.63 -67.96 -58.81
CA MET A 1 46.08 -67.71 -59.00
C MET A 1 46.51 -66.76 -57.89
N ASN A 2 47.25 -66.95 -56.92
CA ASN A 2 48.00 -68.06 -56.31
C ASN A 2 48.10 -67.73 -54.81
N GLN A 3 47.58 -68.60 -53.97
CA GLN A 3 47.51 -68.49 -52.50
C GLN A 3 48.86 -68.76 -51.78
N LYS A 4 49.98 -68.55 -52.39
CA LYS A 4 51.28 -68.98 -51.80
C LYS A 4 52.25 -67.89 -51.44
N THR A 5 51.96 -66.62 -51.68
CA THR A 5 52.87 -65.50 -51.37
C THR A 5 52.48 -64.63 -50.11
N ILE A 6 51.40 -64.99 -49.43
CA ILE A 6 50.89 -64.18 -48.24
C ILE A 6 51.38 -64.76 -46.88
N LYS A 7 51.98 -65.95 -46.88
CA LYS A 7 52.36 -66.59 -45.59
C LYS A 7 53.78 -66.27 -45.06
N TRP A 8 54.60 -65.49 -45.78
CA TRP A 8 55.97 -65.20 -45.31
C TRP A 8 56.23 -63.77 -44.89
N SER A 9 55.25 -62.88 -45.01
CA SER A 9 55.37 -61.46 -44.55
C SER A 9 54.82 -61.26 -43.14
N ILE A 10 54.25 -62.27 -42.48
CA ILE A 10 53.62 -62.11 -41.15
C ILE A 10 54.56 -62.58 -40.02
N MET A 11 55.71 -63.18 -40.29
CA MET A 11 56.64 -63.72 -39.28
C MET A 11 57.80 -62.78 -38.87
N LEU A 12 57.92 -61.58 -39.45
CA LEU A 12 59.02 -60.63 -39.17
C LEU A 12 58.57 -59.32 -38.53
N ALA A 13 57.27 -59.24 -38.16
CA ALA A 13 56.68 -57.99 -37.51
C ALA A 13 56.39 -58.14 -36.04
N THR A 14 56.79 -59.25 -35.38
CA THR A 14 56.44 -59.53 -33.98
C THR A 14 57.56 -59.35 -32.96
N ALA A 15 58.66 -58.67 -33.32
CA ALA A 15 59.84 -58.54 -32.42
C ALA A 15 60.21 -57.08 -32.08
N PHE A 16 59.32 -56.04 -32.22
CA PHE A 16 59.67 -54.63 -31.94
C PHE A 16 58.58 -53.79 -31.25
N VAL A 17 57.86 -54.40 -30.29
CA VAL A 17 56.89 -53.65 -29.47
C VAL A 17 57.07 -54.04 -27.98
N PHE A 18 58.22 -53.82 -27.41
CA PHE A 18 58.39 -53.88 -25.97
C PHE A 18 59.47 -52.91 -25.46
N THR A 19 59.31 -51.59 -25.70
CA THR A 19 59.99 -50.55 -24.93
C THR A 19 59.37 -49.19 -25.20
N ALA A 20 58.25 -48.88 -24.51
CA ALA A 20 57.85 -47.50 -24.18
C ALA A 20 56.58 -47.54 -23.28
N CYS A 21 56.67 -48.04 -22.07
CA CYS A 21 55.79 -47.64 -20.98
C CYS A 21 56.62 -46.77 -20.00
N GLY A 22 56.96 -45.56 -20.47
CA GLY A 22 57.26 -44.45 -19.59
C GLY A 22 55.89 -43.95 -19.07
N GLY A 23 55.57 -44.30 -17.84
CA GLY A 23 54.41 -43.73 -17.18
C GLY A 23 54.59 -42.21 -17.05
N GLU A 24 53.95 -41.43 -17.88
CA GLU A 24 53.63 -40.02 -17.55
C GLU A 24 52.75 -40.07 -16.30
N GLN A 25 53.33 -39.74 -15.17
CA GLN A 25 52.57 -39.38 -14.00
C GLN A 25 51.57 -38.26 -14.43
N PRO A 26 50.28 -38.38 -14.10
CA PRO A 26 49.35 -37.30 -14.38
C PRO A 26 49.89 -36.03 -13.75
N LYS A 27 50.26 -35.05 -14.56
CA LYS A 27 50.49 -33.68 -14.10
C LYS A 27 49.28 -33.28 -13.29
N ILE A 28 49.40 -33.22 -11.97
CA ILE A 28 48.47 -32.55 -11.11
C ILE A 28 48.44 -31.12 -11.60
N VAL A 29 47.43 -30.74 -12.36
CA VAL A 29 47.14 -29.34 -12.68
C VAL A 29 46.85 -28.67 -11.37
N GLU A 30 47.85 -27.98 -10.84
CA GLU A 30 47.68 -27.15 -9.64
C GLU A 30 46.69 -26.04 -9.98
N THR A 31 45.42 -26.29 -9.77
CA THR A 31 44.37 -25.28 -9.95
C THR A 31 44.34 -24.41 -8.69
N SER A 32 44.77 -23.17 -8.84
CA SER A 32 44.62 -22.15 -7.79
C SER A 32 43.13 -21.83 -7.60
N PHE A 33 42.67 -21.93 -6.39
CA PHE A 33 41.30 -21.61 -6.01
C PHE A 33 41.25 -20.35 -5.15
N GLU A 34 40.34 -19.44 -5.46
CA GLU A 34 40.09 -18.30 -4.60
C GLU A 34 39.42 -18.75 -3.30
N THR A 35 39.86 -18.22 -2.21
CA THR A 35 39.32 -18.53 -0.88
C THR A 35 39.01 -17.26 -0.13
N ILE A 36 37.96 -17.29 0.67
CA ILE A 36 37.62 -16.22 1.62
C ILE A 36 37.57 -16.76 3.03
N VAL A 37 37.82 -15.87 3.99
CA VAL A 37 37.58 -16.15 5.41
C VAL A 37 36.18 -15.68 5.76
N VAL A 38 35.40 -16.58 6.30
CA VAL A 38 34.01 -16.32 6.73
C VAL A 38 34.01 -15.29 7.86
N LYS A 39 33.27 -14.22 7.65
CA LYS A 39 33.09 -13.15 8.62
C LYS A 39 31.59 -12.90 8.82
N LYS A 40 31.22 -12.36 9.97
CA LYS A 40 29.90 -11.78 10.16
C LYS A 40 29.85 -10.40 9.55
N GLN A 41 28.75 -10.09 8.95
CA GLN A 41 28.47 -8.75 8.43
C GLN A 41 26.97 -8.45 8.51
N ASP A 42 26.63 -7.17 8.54
CA ASP A 42 25.24 -6.75 8.46
C ASP A 42 24.83 -6.76 6.98
N LEU A 43 23.64 -7.28 6.74
CA LEU A 43 23.10 -7.40 5.38
C LEU A 43 21.69 -6.83 5.31
N THR A 44 21.44 -5.97 4.33
CA THR A 44 20.09 -5.49 4.03
C THR A 44 19.45 -6.35 2.94
N ILE A 45 18.35 -7.00 3.28
CA ILE A 45 17.59 -7.87 2.38
C ILE A 45 16.40 -7.10 1.82
N PRO A 46 16.33 -6.82 0.50
CA PRO A 46 15.19 -6.17 -0.12
C PRO A 46 14.04 -7.15 -0.35
N VAL A 47 13.08 -7.19 0.56
CA VAL A 47 11.88 -8.02 0.39
C VAL A 47 10.85 -7.27 -0.44
N LYS A 48 10.28 -7.94 -1.46
CA LYS A 48 9.40 -7.36 -2.45
C LYS A 48 7.96 -7.84 -2.26
N PHE A 49 7.01 -6.89 -2.21
CA PHE A 49 5.59 -7.16 -2.09
C PHE A 49 4.82 -6.50 -3.22
N SER A 50 3.89 -7.23 -3.84
CA SER A 50 2.95 -6.62 -4.78
C SER A 50 2.02 -5.69 -4.04
N SER A 51 1.79 -4.49 -4.58
CA SER A 51 0.98 -3.47 -3.93
C SER A 51 0.09 -2.73 -4.91
N ARG A 52 -0.96 -2.14 -4.37
CA ARG A 52 -1.87 -1.25 -5.10
C ARG A 52 -1.92 0.09 -4.39
N LEU A 53 -1.76 1.16 -5.16
CA LEU A 53 -1.90 2.52 -4.65
C LEU A 53 -3.36 2.94 -4.58
N LYS A 54 -3.72 3.59 -3.48
CA LYS A 54 -4.98 4.31 -3.31
C LYS A 54 -4.68 5.72 -2.82
N GLY A 55 -5.47 6.69 -3.24
CA GLY A 55 -5.43 8.02 -2.63
C GLY A 55 -5.84 7.92 -1.16
N LYS A 56 -5.11 8.57 -0.26
CA LYS A 56 -5.44 8.56 1.17
C LYS A 56 -6.87 9.03 1.47
N THR A 57 -7.42 9.87 0.60
CA THR A 57 -8.77 10.43 0.70
C THR A 57 -9.56 10.19 -0.59
N ASP A 58 -9.65 8.93 -1.03
CA ASP A 58 -10.54 8.57 -2.13
C ASP A 58 -11.98 8.57 -1.62
N VAL A 59 -12.82 9.47 -2.14
CA VAL A 59 -14.21 9.64 -1.76
C VAL A 59 -15.11 9.39 -2.96
N THR A 60 -16.03 8.44 -2.83
CA THR A 60 -17.09 8.25 -3.81
C THR A 60 -18.12 9.36 -3.67
N VAL A 61 -18.33 10.13 -4.73
CA VAL A 61 -19.31 11.21 -4.78
C VAL A 61 -20.66 10.62 -5.21
N MET A 62 -21.65 10.71 -4.31
CA MET A 62 -23.03 10.26 -4.56
C MET A 62 -24.00 11.41 -4.25
N PRO A 63 -25.15 11.51 -4.93
CA PRO A 63 -26.18 12.49 -4.62
C PRO A 63 -26.87 12.15 -3.28
N GLN A 64 -27.34 13.16 -2.57
CA GLN A 64 -28.15 12.98 -1.35
C GLN A 64 -29.66 12.96 -1.64
N ILE A 65 -30.05 13.33 -2.84
CA ILE A 65 -31.43 13.30 -3.34
C ILE A 65 -31.49 12.69 -4.73
N SER A 66 -32.65 12.15 -5.09
CA SER A 66 -32.90 11.66 -6.43
C SER A 66 -33.43 12.78 -7.33
N GLY A 67 -33.01 12.79 -8.59
CA GLY A 67 -33.48 13.77 -9.59
C GLY A 67 -32.72 13.66 -10.91
N GLN A 68 -33.09 14.48 -11.87
CA GLN A 68 -32.41 14.55 -13.16
C GLN A 68 -31.15 15.38 -13.07
N LEU A 69 -30.04 14.88 -13.62
CA LEU A 69 -28.76 15.61 -13.68
C LEU A 69 -28.85 16.71 -14.74
N MET A 70 -28.83 17.96 -14.31
CA MET A 70 -28.98 19.12 -15.19
C MET A 70 -27.65 19.63 -15.74
N GLN A 71 -26.57 19.53 -14.93
CA GLN A 71 -25.27 20.05 -15.33
C GLN A 71 -24.13 19.27 -14.67
N ILE A 72 -23.09 19.06 -15.44
CA ILE A 72 -21.78 18.59 -14.98
C ILE A 72 -20.82 19.78 -15.10
N CYS A 73 -20.28 20.24 -13.95
CA CYS A 73 -19.45 21.46 -13.86
C CYS A 73 -17.96 21.15 -13.92
N VAL A 74 -17.56 19.89 -14.06
CA VAL A 74 -16.17 19.43 -14.02
C VAL A 74 -15.90 18.42 -15.13
N THR A 75 -14.62 18.21 -15.44
CA THR A 75 -14.17 17.19 -16.39
C THR A 75 -13.35 16.13 -15.69
N GLU A 76 -13.32 14.92 -16.27
CA GLU A 76 -12.45 13.85 -15.80
C GLU A 76 -10.98 14.27 -15.76
N GLY A 77 -10.27 13.90 -14.70
CA GLY A 77 -8.88 14.30 -14.49
C GLY A 77 -8.68 15.75 -14.02
N GLN A 78 -9.75 16.55 -13.89
CA GLN A 78 -9.66 17.91 -13.39
C GLN A 78 -9.32 17.96 -11.91
N GLN A 79 -8.42 18.87 -11.53
CA GLN A 79 -8.15 19.14 -10.11
C GLN A 79 -9.21 20.11 -9.56
N VAL A 80 -9.79 19.76 -8.43
CA VAL A 80 -10.85 20.54 -7.75
C VAL A 80 -10.48 20.83 -6.30
N LYS A 81 -11.04 21.92 -5.77
CA LYS A 81 -10.89 22.33 -4.38
C LYS A 81 -12.11 21.90 -3.56
N LYS A 82 -11.94 21.65 -2.27
CA LYS A 82 -13.04 21.41 -1.34
C LYS A 82 -14.08 22.55 -1.45
N GLY A 83 -15.37 22.18 -1.57
CA GLY A 83 -16.49 23.10 -1.73
C GLY A 83 -16.79 23.54 -3.17
N GLN A 84 -15.95 23.16 -4.15
CA GLN A 84 -16.20 23.43 -5.55
C GLN A 84 -17.40 22.62 -6.06
N THR A 85 -18.31 23.27 -6.80
CA THR A 85 -19.48 22.61 -7.41
C THR A 85 -19.03 21.62 -8.47
N LEU A 86 -19.54 20.38 -8.38
CA LEU A 86 -19.24 19.29 -9.30
C LEU A 86 -20.43 18.99 -10.22
N PHE A 87 -21.61 18.83 -9.63
CA PHE A 87 -22.84 18.45 -10.34
C PHE A 87 -24.02 19.26 -9.84
N ILE A 88 -25.00 19.47 -10.71
CA ILE A 88 -26.25 20.15 -10.38
C ILE A 88 -27.41 19.25 -10.82
N ILE A 89 -28.25 18.86 -9.84
CA ILE A 89 -29.51 18.16 -10.03
C ILE A 89 -30.62 19.18 -10.22
N ASP A 90 -31.74 18.80 -10.81
CA ASP A 90 -32.89 19.68 -11.02
C ASP A 90 -33.34 20.34 -9.70
N GLN A 91 -33.24 21.66 -9.68
CA GLN A 91 -33.55 22.50 -8.52
C GLN A 91 -34.97 23.07 -8.52
N ARG A 92 -35.76 22.84 -9.59
CA ARG A 92 -37.06 23.52 -9.79
C ARG A 92 -38.00 23.24 -8.66
N THR A 93 -38.15 21.98 -8.27
CA THR A 93 -39.05 21.55 -7.18
C THR A 93 -38.57 22.10 -5.84
N ALA A 94 -37.29 21.97 -5.51
CA ALA A 94 -36.73 22.45 -4.27
C ALA A 94 -36.81 23.98 -4.13
N LYS A 95 -36.61 24.72 -5.23
CA LYS A 95 -36.82 26.19 -5.26
C LYS A 95 -38.27 26.57 -5.01
N ALA A 96 -39.23 25.86 -5.61
CA ALA A 96 -40.65 26.10 -5.38
C ALA A 96 -41.05 25.82 -3.91
N GLN A 97 -40.54 24.73 -3.33
CA GLN A 97 -40.76 24.41 -1.92
C GLN A 97 -40.17 25.48 -0.98
N LEU A 98 -38.95 25.95 -1.28
CA LEU A 98 -38.33 27.05 -0.53
C LEU A 98 -39.18 28.34 -0.60
N ALA A 99 -39.61 28.72 -1.79
CA ALA A 99 -40.45 29.91 -1.98
C ALA A 99 -41.79 29.83 -1.19
N THR A 100 -42.40 28.64 -1.18
CA THR A 100 -43.62 28.36 -0.37
C THR A 100 -43.33 28.49 1.13
N ALA A 101 -42.22 27.90 1.61
CA ALA A 101 -41.84 27.99 3.01
C ALA A 101 -41.50 29.43 3.43
N GLU A 102 -40.85 30.21 2.59
CA GLU A 102 -40.56 31.63 2.82
C GLU A 102 -41.84 32.48 2.88
N ALA A 103 -42.81 32.23 1.99
CA ALA A 103 -44.11 32.91 2.05
C ALA A 103 -44.90 32.59 3.33
N ASN A 104 -44.87 31.33 3.79
CA ASN A 104 -45.46 30.92 5.05
C ASN A 104 -44.80 31.57 6.25
N LEU A 105 -43.46 31.69 6.24
CA LEU A 105 -42.72 32.41 7.28
C LEU A 105 -43.11 33.89 7.35
N GLN A 106 -43.24 34.55 6.18
CA GLN A 106 -43.63 35.93 6.10
C GLN A 106 -45.04 36.15 6.70
N SER A 107 -46.00 35.23 6.39
CA SER A 107 -47.36 35.28 6.95
C SER A 107 -47.34 35.08 8.47
N ALA A 108 -46.57 34.09 8.98
CA ALA A 108 -46.42 33.85 10.41
C ALA A 108 -45.80 35.07 11.16
N GLN A 109 -44.78 35.69 10.56
CA GLN A 109 -44.15 36.91 11.13
C GLN A 109 -45.12 38.08 11.20
N ALA A 110 -46.00 38.25 10.19
CA ALA A 110 -47.03 39.29 10.22
C ALA A 110 -48.05 39.05 11.35
N ALA A 111 -48.46 37.78 11.53
CA ALA A 111 -49.36 37.40 12.65
C ALA A 111 -48.69 37.60 14.03
N GLU A 112 -47.42 37.22 14.16
CA GLU A 112 -46.64 37.47 15.39
C GLU A 112 -46.53 38.95 15.71
N ASN A 113 -46.23 39.77 14.71
CA ASN A 113 -46.19 41.23 14.90
C ASN A 113 -47.54 41.81 15.36
N SER A 114 -48.65 41.34 14.79
CA SER A 114 -49.99 41.76 15.17
C SER A 114 -50.32 41.34 16.62
N ALA A 115 -49.99 40.10 16.98
CA ALA A 115 -50.22 39.60 18.36
C ALA A 115 -49.34 40.34 19.38
N LYS A 116 -48.07 40.64 18.99
CA LYS A 116 -47.15 41.44 19.80
C LYS A 116 -47.70 42.86 20.09
N LEU A 117 -48.15 43.55 19.04
CA LEU A 117 -48.76 44.89 19.20
C LEU A 117 -50.01 44.85 20.11
N ASN A 118 -50.86 43.82 19.93
CA ASN A 118 -52.01 43.63 20.83
C ASN A 118 -51.57 43.42 22.29
N TYR A 119 -50.59 42.53 22.52
CA TYR A 119 -50.07 42.29 23.86
C TYR A 119 -49.45 43.57 24.46
N GLU A 120 -48.65 44.33 23.74
CA GLU A 120 -48.03 45.59 24.18
C GLU A 120 -49.11 46.63 24.50
N SER A 121 -50.17 46.76 23.70
CA SER A 121 -51.31 47.61 23.95
C SER A 121 -52.05 47.20 25.25
N LYS A 122 -52.36 45.92 25.44
CA LYS A 122 -52.99 45.39 26.65
C LYS A 122 -52.10 45.57 27.86
N LYS A 123 -50.80 45.40 27.76
CA LYS A 123 -49.85 45.68 28.85
C LYS A 123 -49.91 47.13 29.31
N ASN A 124 -49.90 48.10 28.39
CA ASN A 124 -50.03 49.52 28.69
C ASN A 124 -51.37 49.88 29.40
N LEU A 125 -52.48 49.22 29.02
CA LEU A 125 -53.77 49.38 29.66
C LEU A 125 -53.84 48.74 31.05
N PHE A 126 -53.17 47.59 31.22
CA PHE A 126 -53.07 46.92 32.52
C PHE A 126 -52.22 47.77 33.52
N ASP A 127 -51.11 48.34 33.10
CA ASP A 127 -50.25 49.19 33.91
C ASP A 127 -51.00 50.46 34.41
N ARG A 128 -51.96 50.87 33.58
CA ARG A 128 -52.93 51.97 33.99
C ARG A 128 -54.14 51.47 34.77
N LYS A 129 -54.23 50.18 35.15
CA LYS A 129 -55.31 49.52 35.85
C LYS A 129 -56.67 49.59 35.14
N ILE A 130 -56.70 49.64 33.83
CA ILE A 130 -57.92 49.76 33.03
C ILE A 130 -58.49 48.33 32.69
N ILE A 131 -57.68 47.32 32.60
CA ILE A 131 -58.07 45.94 32.26
C ILE A 131 -57.65 44.97 33.34
N SER A 132 -58.31 43.78 33.35
CA SER A 132 -58.02 42.66 34.25
C SER A 132 -56.72 41.94 33.87
N ARG A 133 -56.10 41.26 34.83
CA ARG A 133 -54.95 40.36 34.57
C ARG A 133 -55.27 39.28 33.58
N TYR A 134 -56.44 38.72 33.61
CA TYR A 134 -56.90 37.69 32.66
C TYR A 134 -56.80 38.16 31.21
N MET A 135 -57.18 39.44 30.94
CA MET A 135 -57.11 39.97 29.57
C MET A 135 -55.64 40.17 29.09
N LEU A 136 -54.72 40.48 29.99
CA LEU A 136 -53.30 40.59 29.70
C LEU A 136 -52.70 39.19 29.42
N ASP A 137 -53.01 38.24 30.32
CA ASP A 137 -52.47 36.88 30.20
C ASP A 137 -52.95 36.19 28.91
N ASN A 138 -54.21 36.43 28.48
CA ASN A 138 -54.68 35.93 27.18
C ASN A 138 -53.93 36.54 26.01
N ALA A 139 -53.69 37.86 25.99
CA ALA A 139 -52.95 38.50 24.93
C ALA A 139 -51.45 38.05 24.89
N PHE A 140 -50.90 37.75 26.08
CA PHE A 140 -49.55 37.16 26.18
C PHE A 140 -49.53 35.71 25.61
N ASN A 141 -50.52 34.91 25.90
CA ASN A 141 -50.65 33.55 25.37
C ASN A 141 -50.81 33.57 23.83
N ASP A 142 -51.61 34.49 23.28
CA ASP A 142 -51.78 34.67 21.86
C ASP A 142 -50.47 35.06 21.19
N TYR A 143 -49.71 35.99 21.80
CA TYR A 143 -48.37 36.38 21.32
C TYR A 143 -47.40 35.21 21.35
N THR A 144 -47.37 34.47 22.47
CA THR A 144 -46.50 33.30 22.59
C THR A 144 -46.83 32.22 21.60
N GLN A 145 -48.09 31.98 21.34
CA GLN A 145 -48.58 31.06 20.32
C GLN A 145 -48.14 31.48 18.91
N ALA A 146 -48.28 32.76 18.57
CA ALA A 146 -47.85 33.29 17.28
C ALA A 146 -46.31 33.23 17.12
N GLN A 147 -45.57 33.44 18.19
CA GLN A 147 -44.11 33.28 18.23
C GLN A 147 -43.67 31.84 17.98
N ALA A 148 -44.37 30.87 18.57
CA ALA A 148 -44.12 29.45 18.32
C ALA A 148 -44.42 29.06 16.85
N THR A 149 -45.49 29.61 16.27
CA THR A 149 -45.81 29.42 14.85
C THR A 149 -44.75 29.99 13.92
N THR A 150 -44.21 31.19 14.22
CA THR A 150 -43.10 31.78 13.46
C THR A 150 -41.84 30.93 13.56
N ALA A 151 -41.54 30.39 14.75
CA ALA A 151 -40.40 29.51 14.97
C ALA A 151 -40.53 28.23 14.14
N GLN A 152 -41.73 27.63 14.07
CA GLN A 152 -42.03 26.47 13.24
C GLN A 152 -41.86 26.78 11.73
N ALA A 153 -42.41 27.91 11.25
CA ALA A 153 -42.26 28.34 9.86
C ALA A 153 -40.79 28.57 9.48
N ARG A 154 -40.01 29.15 10.42
CA ARG A 154 -38.54 29.32 10.22
C ARG A 154 -37.81 28.00 10.10
N ALA A 155 -38.17 26.98 10.88
CA ALA A 155 -37.63 25.66 10.78
C ALA A 155 -37.95 25.03 9.40
N SER A 156 -39.19 25.25 8.90
CA SER A 156 -39.58 24.76 7.55
C SER A 156 -38.76 25.41 6.43
N VAL A 157 -38.46 26.73 6.53
CA VAL A 157 -37.55 27.41 5.58
C VAL A 157 -36.15 26.81 5.64
N PHE A 158 -35.63 26.50 6.83
CA PHE A 158 -34.33 25.89 6.99
C PHE A 158 -34.29 24.51 6.31
N THR A 159 -35.29 23.64 6.52
CA THR A 159 -35.40 22.33 5.86
C THR A 159 -35.42 22.47 4.34
N ALA A 160 -36.23 23.37 3.79
CA ALA A 160 -36.28 23.60 2.33
C ALA A 160 -34.97 24.15 1.77
N LYS A 161 -34.21 24.94 2.51
CA LYS A 161 -32.87 25.39 2.13
C LYS A 161 -31.87 24.25 2.09
N VAL A 162 -31.92 23.34 3.06
CA VAL A 162 -31.05 22.14 3.08
C VAL A 162 -31.36 21.24 1.89
N GLU A 163 -32.63 21.00 1.57
CA GLU A 163 -33.03 20.21 0.40
C GLU A 163 -32.57 20.83 -0.91
N LEU A 164 -32.69 22.16 -1.05
CA LEU A 164 -32.14 22.87 -2.20
C LEU A 164 -30.60 22.75 -2.27
N GLY A 165 -29.92 22.77 -1.12
CA GLY A 165 -28.49 22.56 -1.00
C GLY A 165 -28.07 21.19 -1.55
N PHE A 166 -28.85 20.15 -1.31
CA PHE A 166 -28.57 18.80 -1.81
C PHE A 166 -28.65 18.68 -3.35
N CYS A 167 -29.34 19.59 -4.00
CA CYS A 167 -29.36 19.65 -5.48
C CYS A 167 -28.02 20.09 -6.07
N THR A 168 -27.14 20.70 -5.27
CA THR A 168 -25.82 21.16 -5.71
C THR A 168 -24.76 20.30 -5.03
N ILE A 169 -24.14 19.42 -5.79
CA ILE A 169 -23.15 18.48 -5.28
C ILE A 169 -21.78 19.14 -5.37
N THR A 170 -21.13 19.26 -4.23
CA THR A 170 -19.82 19.90 -4.08
C THR A 170 -18.75 18.90 -3.67
N ALA A 171 -17.49 19.22 -3.96
CA ALA A 171 -16.34 18.45 -3.55
C ALA A 171 -16.17 18.45 -2.00
N SER A 172 -16.21 17.28 -1.39
CA SER A 172 -16.00 17.12 0.06
C SER A 172 -14.53 17.30 0.47
N VAL A 173 -13.60 17.00 -0.44
CA VAL A 173 -12.15 17.15 -0.28
C VAL A 173 -11.55 17.78 -1.55
N SER A 174 -10.33 18.32 -1.43
CA SER A 174 -9.57 18.73 -2.62
C SER A 174 -8.90 17.50 -3.24
N GLY A 175 -8.90 17.40 -4.56
CA GLY A 175 -8.35 16.22 -5.25
C GLY A 175 -8.57 16.27 -6.76
N VAL A 176 -8.44 15.13 -7.41
CA VAL A 176 -8.64 14.95 -8.84
C VAL A 176 -9.92 14.16 -9.06
N ILE A 177 -10.73 14.61 -10.04
CA ILE A 177 -11.95 13.92 -10.49
C ILE A 177 -11.56 12.65 -11.25
N GLY A 178 -12.14 11.52 -10.84
CA GLY A 178 -12.04 10.25 -11.56
C GLY A 178 -12.95 10.18 -12.77
N GLU A 179 -13.35 8.97 -13.14
CA GLU A 179 -14.32 8.70 -14.20
C GLU A 179 -15.71 9.24 -13.81
N ILE A 180 -16.44 9.79 -14.80
CA ILE A 180 -17.81 10.29 -14.66
C ILE A 180 -18.73 9.40 -15.49
N PRO A 181 -19.31 8.33 -14.92
CA PRO A 181 -20.12 7.37 -15.66
C PRO A 181 -21.50 7.91 -16.06
N VAL A 182 -21.89 9.09 -15.56
CA VAL A 182 -23.20 9.70 -15.77
C VAL A 182 -23.14 10.83 -16.81
N ARG A 183 -24.28 11.12 -17.43
CA ARG A 183 -24.43 12.18 -18.45
C ARG A 183 -25.51 13.17 -18.04
N VAL A 184 -25.40 14.38 -18.57
CA VAL A 184 -26.47 15.38 -18.43
C VAL A 184 -27.78 14.81 -19.01
N GLY A 185 -28.85 14.87 -18.21
CA GLY A 185 -30.15 14.29 -18.54
C GLY A 185 -30.44 12.96 -17.84
N ASP A 186 -29.42 12.28 -17.31
CA ASP A 186 -29.61 11.01 -16.57
C ASP A 186 -30.39 11.22 -15.28
N GLN A 187 -31.21 10.22 -14.95
CA GLN A 187 -31.89 10.14 -13.65
C GLN A 187 -30.92 9.53 -12.63
N VAL A 188 -30.54 10.29 -11.60
CA VAL A 188 -29.67 9.84 -10.53
C VAL A 188 -30.41 9.65 -9.22
N SER A 189 -29.91 8.75 -8.38
CA SER A 189 -30.45 8.40 -7.07
C SER A 189 -29.35 8.39 -6.02
N THR A 190 -29.71 8.29 -4.75
CA THR A 190 -28.77 8.26 -3.63
C THR A 190 -27.72 7.14 -3.70
N ASN A 191 -27.98 6.09 -4.51
CA ASN A 191 -27.05 4.97 -4.72
C ASN A 191 -26.25 5.09 -6.03
N THR A 192 -26.46 6.16 -6.83
CA THR A 192 -25.77 6.37 -8.10
C THR A 192 -24.40 6.97 -7.83
N GLN A 193 -23.33 6.29 -8.23
CA GLN A 193 -21.99 6.85 -8.19
C GLN A 193 -21.84 7.87 -9.32
N LEU A 194 -21.56 9.12 -8.99
CA LEU A 194 -21.33 10.19 -9.96
C LEU A 194 -19.87 10.28 -10.40
N THR A 195 -18.95 10.13 -9.47
CA THR A 195 -17.50 10.08 -9.70
C THR A 195 -16.79 9.61 -8.43
N ILE A 196 -15.48 9.38 -8.55
CA ILE A 196 -14.58 9.22 -7.42
C ILE A 196 -13.68 10.45 -7.36
N LEU A 197 -13.64 11.10 -6.21
CA LEU A 197 -12.74 12.21 -5.95
C LEU A 197 -11.51 11.68 -5.21
N SER A 198 -10.36 11.66 -5.88
CA SER A 198 -9.12 11.15 -5.33
C SER A 198 -8.22 12.27 -4.82
N GLY A 199 -7.97 12.27 -3.52
CA GLY A 199 -6.97 13.15 -2.92
C GLY A 199 -5.56 12.61 -3.18
N ASN A 200 -4.81 13.27 -4.06
CA ASN A 200 -3.54 12.80 -4.57
C ASN A 200 -2.29 13.39 -3.90
N THR A 201 -2.42 14.16 -2.85
CA THR A 201 -1.27 14.75 -2.11
C THR A 201 -0.44 13.69 -1.38
N THR A 202 -1.11 12.65 -0.90
CA THR A 202 -0.51 11.48 -0.28
C THR A 202 -1.18 10.22 -0.81
N MET A 203 -0.39 9.19 -1.02
CA MET A 203 -0.87 7.90 -1.55
C MET A 203 -0.59 6.80 -0.55
N ASP A 204 -1.56 5.94 -0.34
CA ASP A 204 -1.40 4.75 0.48
C ASP A 204 -1.17 3.55 -0.44
N ALA A 205 -0.06 2.84 -0.23
CA ALA A 205 0.22 1.57 -0.86
C ALA A 205 -0.29 0.46 0.05
N GLU A 206 -1.27 -0.30 -0.42
CA GLU A 206 -1.81 -1.47 0.27
C GLU A 206 -1.10 -2.73 -0.26
N PHE A 207 -0.55 -3.53 0.64
CA PHE A 207 0.12 -4.79 0.33
C PHE A 207 -0.06 -5.80 1.46
N SER A 208 0.14 -7.08 1.16
CA SER A 208 -0.01 -8.17 2.13
C SER A 208 1.35 -8.75 2.48
N VAL A 209 1.56 -8.97 3.77
CA VAL A 209 2.81 -9.52 4.33
C VAL A 209 2.46 -10.79 5.10
N THR A 210 3.25 -11.85 4.94
CA THR A 210 3.06 -13.09 5.71
C THR A 210 3.42 -12.89 7.18
N GLU A 211 2.76 -13.62 8.07
CA GLU A 211 2.96 -13.54 9.51
C GLU A 211 4.44 -13.69 9.90
N SER A 212 5.16 -14.63 9.26
CA SER A 212 6.60 -14.86 9.51
C SER A 212 7.49 -13.65 9.24
N ILE A 213 7.15 -12.81 8.26
CA ILE A 213 7.90 -11.58 7.98
C ILE A 213 7.54 -10.49 8.99
N VAL A 214 6.28 -10.44 9.42
CA VAL A 214 5.87 -9.49 10.47
C VAL A 214 6.58 -9.81 11.78
N GLU A 215 6.66 -11.08 12.19
CA GLU A 215 7.43 -11.52 13.36
C GLU A 215 8.92 -11.13 13.26
N MET A 216 9.51 -11.25 12.07
CA MET A 216 10.92 -10.88 11.84
C MET A 216 11.14 -9.36 11.98
N VAL A 217 10.18 -8.53 11.56
CA VAL A 217 10.30 -7.07 11.56
C VAL A 217 9.88 -6.45 12.89
N VAL A 218 8.91 -7.04 13.57
CA VAL A 218 8.25 -6.51 14.79
C VAL A 218 8.72 -7.24 16.04
N GLN A 219 9.95 -7.75 16.08
CA GLN A 219 10.54 -8.46 17.22
C GLN A 219 9.85 -8.16 18.57
N ASP A 220 9.06 -9.12 19.09
CA ASP A 220 8.52 -9.19 20.47
C ASP A 220 7.46 -8.13 20.91
N SER A 221 7.01 -7.19 20.07
CA SER A 221 6.23 -6.01 20.50
C SER A 221 4.77 -5.98 20.03
N MET A 222 4.10 -7.11 19.89
CA MET A 222 2.65 -7.15 19.58
C MET A 222 1.74 -6.70 20.76
N LYS A 223 2.28 -6.13 21.82
CA LYS A 223 1.50 -5.60 22.93
C LYS A 223 1.09 -4.15 22.65
N SER A 224 -0.19 -3.90 22.66
CA SER A 224 -0.92 -2.75 22.12
C SER A 224 -0.47 -1.34 22.51
N GLU A 225 0.32 -1.13 23.56
CA GLU A 225 0.78 0.20 23.97
C GLU A 225 2.15 0.62 23.40
N GLU A 226 2.91 -0.31 22.85
CA GLU A 226 4.22 -0.03 22.23
C GLU A 226 4.20 -0.08 20.70
N PHE A 227 3.08 -0.53 20.11
CA PHE A 227 2.95 -0.71 18.66
C PHE A 227 3.24 0.57 17.86
N ASP A 228 2.73 1.71 18.31
CA ASP A 228 2.96 3.00 17.64
C ASP A 228 4.44 3.44 17.68
N LYS A 229 5.16 3.06 18.74
CA LYS A 229 6.60 3.35 18.86
C LYS A 229 7.44 2.46 17.96
N GLU A 230 7.06 1.20 17.82
CA GLU A 230 7.74 0.26 16.92
C GLU A 230 7.46 0.58 15.45
N MET A 231 6.22 0.99 15.12
CA MET A 231 5.87 1.48 13.79
C MET A 231 6.74 2.68 13.37
N ALA A 232 7.05 3.58 14.30
CA ALA A 232 7.92 4.72 14.04
C ALA A 232 9.39 4.35 13.74
N LYS A 233 9.83 3.15 14.19
CA LYS A 233 11.19 2.63 13.95
C LYS A 233 11.28 1.80 12.66
N MET A 234 10.14 1.46 12.04
CA MET A 234 10.15 0.67 10.80
C MET A 234 10.94 1.38 9.70
N PRO A 235 11.69 0.61 8.88
CA PRO A 235 12.44 1.19 7.79
C PRO A 235 11.53 1.84 6.75
N GLU A 236 12.06 2.86 6.09
CA GLU A 236 11.37 3.47 4.95
C GLU A 236 11.30 2.48 3.78
N VAL A 237 10.16 2.47 3.11
CA VAL A 237 9.90 1.59 1.98
C VAL A 237 10.01 2.34 0.66
N THR A 238 10.43 1.63 -0.39
CA THR A 238 10.49 2.17 -1.74
C THR A 238 9.38 1.58 -2.59
N PHE A 239 8.71 2.43 -3.38
CA PHE A 239 7.72 1.99 -4.34
C PHE A 239 8.35 1.89 -5.72
N VAL A 240 8.25 0.73 -6.35
CA VAL A 240 8.72 0.46 -7.72
C VAL A 240 7.51 0.29 -8.62
N MET A 241 7.40 1.14 -9.62
CA MET A 241 6.33 1.06 -10.61
C MET A 241 6.45 -0.22 -11.45
N LYS A 242 5.36 -0.65 -12.07
CA LYS A 242 5.34 -1.86 -12.90
C LYS A 242 6.37 -1.85 -14.05
N GLY A 243 6.79 -0.68 -14.51
CA GLY A 243 7.85 -0.50 -15.50
C GLY A 243 9.28 -0.61 -14.95
N GLY A 244 9.47 -0.94 -13.67
CA GLY A 244 10.79 -1.04 -13.02
C GLY A 244 11.37 0.29 -12.52
N THR A 245 10.69 1.40 -12.74
CA THR A 245 11.14 2.72 -12.27
C THR A 245 10.83 2.88 -10.78
N GLU A 246 11.83 3.20 -9.99
CA GLU A 246 11.65 3.52 -8.57
C GLU A 246 11.05 4.92 -8.41
N TYR A 247 10.11 5.04 -7.47
CA TYR A 247 9.55 6.32 -7.09
C TYR A 247 10.55 7.09 -6.21
N LYS A 248 10.75 8.38 -6.52
CA LYS A 248 11.79 9.20 -5.90
C LYS A 248 11.62 9.48 -4.40
N HIS A 249 10.37 9.45 -3.91
CA HIS A 249 10.07 9.67 -2.49
C HIS A 249 9.82 8.35 -1.80
N LYS A 250 10.46 8.16 -0.66
CA LYS A 250 10.25 7.00 0.19
C LYS A 250 8.94 7.10 0.93
N GLY A 251 8.32 5.95 1.19
CA GLY A 251 7.13 5.82 1.99
C GLY A 251 7.44 5.32 3.40
N ARG A 252 6.47 5.50 4.29
CA ARG A 252 6.52 4.97 5.66
C ARG A 252 5.33 4.07 5.90
N ILE A 253 5.55 2.95 6.57
CA ILE A 253 4.48 2.07 7.01
C ILE A 253 3.69 2.83 8.08
N THR A 254 2.37 2.94 7.87
CA THR A 254 1.48 3.72 8.73
C THR A 254 0.46 2.85 9.46
N SER A 255 0.17 1.66 8.96
CA SER A 255 -0.69 0.72 9.66
C SER A 255 -0.45 -0.72 9.22
N ILE A 256 -0.66 -1.64 10.16
CA ILE A 256 -0.72 -3.09 9.92
C ILE A 256 -2.08 -3.55 10.44
N THR A 257 -2.81 -4.36 9.67
CA THR A 257 -4.09 -4.90 10.14
C THR A 257 -3.85 -5.87 11.28
N GLY A 258 -4.58 -5.70 12.39
CA GLY A 258 -4.50 -6.61 13.54
C GLY A 258 -5.18 -7.97 13.35
N VAL A 259 -5.65 -8.28 12.13
CA VAL A 259 -6.36 -9.51 11.79
C VAL A 259 -5.68 -10.17 10.61
N VAL A 260 -5.30 -11.44 10.79
CA VAL A 260 -4.75 -12.28 9.72
C VAL A 260 -5.89 -12.71 8.79
N ASP A 261 -5.70 -12.55 7.51
CA ASP A 261 -6.60 -13.13 6.51
C ASP A 261 -6.45 -14.66 6.53
N ASN A 262 -7.49 -15.35 7.00
CA ASN A 262 -7.49 -16.81 7.14
C ASN A 262 -7.34 -17.57 5.80
N ALA A 263 -7.64 -16.94 4.67
CA ALA A 263 -7.52 -17.57 3.36
C ALA A 263 -6.06 -17.55 2.84
N THR A 264 -5.30 -16.54 3.21
CA THR A 264 -3.93 -16.29 2.70
C THR A 264 -2.85 -16.37 3.76
N GLY A 265 -3.20 -16.41 5.05
CA GLY A 265 -2.23 -16.36 6.18
C GLY A 265 -1.41 -15.08 6.18
N SER A 266 -1.97 -13.97 5.68
CA SER A 266 -1.27 -12.71 5.53
C SER A 266 -1.95 -11.57 6.29
N LEU A 267 -1.16 -10.57 6.67
CA LEU A 267 -1.60 -9.33 7.26
C LEU A 267 -1.57 -8.22 6.21
N GLY A 268 -2.61 -7.39 6.19
CA GLY A 268 -2.63 -6.20 5.36
C GLY A 268 -1.74 -5.11 5.96
N VAL A 269 -0.90 -4.52 5.15
CA VAL A 269 -0.01 -3.42 5.54
C VAL A 269 -0.27 -2.24 4.63
N LYS A 270 -0.25 -1.03 5.22
CA LYS A 270 -0.32 0.24 4.48
C LYS A 270 0.95 1.03 4.66
N ALA A 271 1.50 1.49 3.56
CA ALA A 271 2.58 2.47 3.56
C ALA A 271 2.13 3.75 2.85
N THR A 272 2.34 4.89 3.50
CA THR A 272 1.97 6.20 2.96
C THR A 272 3.16 6.85 2.27
N PHE A 273 2.95 7.30 1.05
CA PHE A 273 3.93 8.00 0.22
C PHE A 273 3.52 9.45 -0.01
N PRO A 274 4.41 10.44 0.19
CA PRO A 274 4.17 11.80 -0.23
C PRO A 274 4.12 11.87 -1.77
N ASN A 275 3.18 12.63 -2.34
CA ASN A 275 2.99 12.75 -3.78
C ASN A 275 2.83 14.22 -4.20
N PRO A 276 3.86 15.06 -3.98
CA PRO A 276 3.78 16.49 -4.24
C PRO A 276 3.59 16.79 -5.73
N ASP A 277 4.16 15.98 -6.61
CA ASP A 277 4.13 16.21 -8.06
C ASP A 277 2.91 15.53 -8.74
N GLY A 278 2.06 14.82 -7.98
CA GLY A 278 0.92 14.08 -8.53
C GLY A 278 1.31 12.94 -9.48
N ALA A 279 2.56 12.46 -9.42
CA ALA A 279 3.08 11.40 -10.29
C ALA A 279 2.43 10.04 -10.00
N LEU A 280 2.09 9.79 -8.75
CA LEU A 280 1.34 8.60 -8.34
C LEU A 280 -0.17 8.88 -8.48
N LYS A 281 -0.89 7.90 -9.01
CA LYS A 281 -2.35 7.96 -9.16
C LYS A 281 -3.00 6.77 -8.46
N SER A 282 -4.22 6.97 -7.96
CA SER A 282 -5.01 5.87 -7.39
C SER A 282 -5.25 4.79 -8.45
N GLY A 283 -5.17 3.52 -8.02
CA GLY A 283 -5.32 2.35 -8.89
C GLY A 283 -4.02 1.83 -9.52
N ILE A 284 -2.91 2.58 -9.47
CA ILE A 284 -1.60 2.08 -9.96
C ILE A 284 -1.17 0.87 -9.13
N GLN A 285 -0.71 -0.16 -9.84
CA GLN A 285 -0.08 -1.33 -9.26
C GLN A 285 1.44 -1.21 -9.35
N GLY A 286 2.13 -1.68 -8.33
CA GLY A 286 3.58 -1.70 -8.27
C GLY A 286 4.09 -2.68 -7.23
N THR A 287 5.34 -2.53 -6.88
CA THR A 287 6.04 -3.36 -5.90
C THR A 287 6.57 -2.47 -4.78
N ILE A 288 6.24 -2.81 -3.55
CA ILE A 288 6.90 -2.25 -2.37
C ILE A 288 8.17 -3.05 -2.11
N VAL A 289 9.26 -2.35 -1.91
CA VAL A 289 10.54 -2.92 -1.47
C VAL A 289 10.76 -2.49 -0.03
N LEU A 290 10.71 -3.47 0.86
CA LEU A 290 10.98 -3.32 2.30
C LEU A 290 12.40 -3.78 2.58
N PRO A 291 13.33 -2.90 2.98
CA PRO A 291 14.66 -3.31 3.39
C PRO A 291 14.62 -3.90 4.79
N ILE A 292 14.97 -5.18 4.93
CA ILE A 292 15.11 -5.85 6.22
C ILE A 292 16.60 -5.93 6.54
N GLU A 293 17.00 -5.40 7.68
CA GLU A 293 18.37 -5.46 8.16
C GLU A 293 18.55 -6.71 9.02
N GLU A 294 19.39 -7.64 8.56
CA GLU A 294 19.88 -8.76 9.37
C GLU A 294 21.30 -8.44 9.85
N LYS A 295 21.46 -8.44 11.17
CA LYS A 295 22.74 -8.14 11.81
C LYS A 295 23.52 -9.40 12.15
N ASP A 296 24.84 -9.30 12.11
CA ASP A 296 25.73 -10.39 12.52
C ASP A 296 25.52 -11.71 11.75
N VAL A 297 25.14 -11.66 10.47
CA VAL A 297 24.92 -12.87 9.65
C VAL A 297 26.18 -13.26 8.89
N ILE A 298 26.33 -14.56 8.64
CA ILE A 298 27.38 -15.08 7.78
C ILE A 298 26.90 -15.00 6.34
N VAL A 299 27.61 -14.24 5.53
CA VAL A 299 27.32 -14.08 4.08
C VAL A 299 28.45 -14.68 3.27
N ILE A 300 28.08 -15.49 2.26
CA ILE A 300 29.05 -16.11 1.34
C ILE A 300 28.56 -15.90 -0.10
N PRO A 301 29.48 -15.75 -1.07
CA PRO A 301 29.13 -15.67 -2.47
C PRO A 301 28.41 -16.94 -2.95
N GLN A 302 27.44 -16.80 -3.85
CA GLN A 302 26.73 -17.97 -4.42
C GLN A 302 27.68 -18.94 -5.13
N THR A 303 28.80 -18.43 -5.67
CA THR A 303 29.84 -19.24 -6.33
C THR A 303 30.54 -20.21 -5.38
N ALA A 304 30.50 -19.98 -4.07
CA ALA A 304 31.05 -20.87 -3.05
C ALA A 304 30.15 -22.08 -2.74
N VAL A 305 28.86 -22.02 -3.11
CA VAL A 305 27.89 -23.04 -2.78
C VAL A 305 27.73 -24.04 -3.93
N VAL A 306 28.06 -25.29 -3.68
CA VAL A 306 27.86 -26.41 -4.60
C VAL A 306 26.55 -27.12 -4.25
N ARG A 307 25.67 -27.28 -5.23
CA ARG A 307 24.42 -28.02 -5.07
C ARG A 307 24.62 -29.47 -5.52
N LEU A 308 24.46 -30.39 -4.58
CA LEU A 308 24.53 -31.82 -4.85
C LEU A 308 23.21 -32.45 -4.44
N GLN A 309 22.36 -32.78 -5.41
CA GLN A 309 20.98 -33.24 -5.16
C GLN A 309 20.23 -32.24 -4.25
N ASP A 310 19.76 -32.70 -3.10
CA ASP A 310 19.00 -31.89 -2.14
C ASP A 310 19.87 -31.17 -1.10
N LYS A 311 21.22 -31.27 -1.23
CA LYS A 311 22.16 -30.69 -0.26
C LYS A 311 22.92 -29.52 -0.85
N GLN A 312 23.11 -28.50 -0.05
CA GLN A 312 24.02 -27.42 -0.34
C GLN A 312 25.31 -27.65 0.42
N LEU A 313 26.43 -27.63 -0.29
CA LEU A 313 27.76 -27.91 0.24
C LEU A 313 28.67 -26.72 0.02
N VAL A 314 29.58 -26.49 0.96
CA VAL A 314 30.68 -25.54 0.83
C VAL A 314 31.96 -26.28 1.17
N TYR A 315 33.00 -26.06 0.38
CA TYR A 315 34.32 -26.63 0.67
C TYR A 315 35.11 -25.74 1.61
N LYS A 316 35.28 -26.24 2.84
CA LYS A 316 36.10 -25.63 3.86
C LYS A 316 37.54 -26.09 3.74
N VAL A 317 38.48 -25.16 3.76
CA VAL A 317 39.93 -25.45 3.71
C VAL A 317 40.44 -25.63 5.13
N LYS A 318 41.02 -26.80 5.42
CA LYS A 318 41.66 -27.09 6.71
C LYS A 318 43.06 -26.47 6.80
N ALA A 319 43.67 -26.53 7.99
CA ALA A 319 45.04 -26.04 8.23
C ALA A 319 46.12 -26.75 7.41
N ASP A 320 45.86 -27.99 6.98
CA ASP A 320 46.71 -28.80 6.09
C ASP A 320 46.50 -28.50 4.59
N SER A 321 45.74 -27.45 4.28
CA SER A 321 45.33 -27.06 2.92
C SER A 321 44.48 -28.10 2.19
N THR A 322 43.79 -29.00 2.88
CA THR A 322 42.84 -29.95 2.28
C THR A 322 41.42 -29.40 2.33
N ALA A 323 40.66 -29.65 1.25
CA ALA A 323 39.24 -29.27 1.15
C ALA A 323 38.36 -30.32 1.83
N THR A 324 37.40 -29.90 2.64
CA THR A 324 36.38 -30.77 3.22
C THR A 324 35.00 -30.22 2.92
N ALA A 325 34.12 -31.04 2.39
CA ALA A 325 32.75 -30.65 2.12
C ALA A 325 31.94 -30.54 3.43
N VAL A 326 31.35 -29.40 3.64
CA VAL A 326 30.48 -29.11 4.79
C VAL A 326 29.08 -28.81 4.25
N THR A 327 28.08 -29.53 4.77
CA THR A 327 26.67 -29.22 4.46
C THR A 327 26.28 -27.92 5.13
N VAL A 328 25.72 -27.02 4.34
CA VAL A 328 25.25 -25.73 4.83
C VAL A 328 23.76 -25.55 4.54
N THR A 329 23.09 -24.82 5.42
CA THR A 329 21.73 -24.32 5.14
C THR A 329 21.86 -22.85 4.79
N THR A 330 21.36 -22.47 3.62
CA THR A 330 21.45 -21.09 3.16
C THR A 330 20.07 -20.51 2.87
N ALA A 331 19.91 -19.20 3.12
CA ALA A 331 18.80 -18.39 2.66
C ALA A 331 19.27 -17.47 1.54
N ASN A 332 18.41 -17.23 0.54
CA ASN A 332 18.73 -16.32 -0.57
C ASN A 332 18.26 -14.91 -0.19
N PRO A 333 19.17 -13.93 -0.04
CA PRO A 333 18.79 -12.56 0.29
C PRO A 333 18.17 -11.78 -0.88
N GLY A 334 18.01 -12.39 -2.04
CA GLY A 334 17.38 -11.76 -3.21
C GLY A 334 18.26 -10.78 -3.99
N ASN A 335 19.54 -10.61 -3.61
CA ASN A 335 20.49 -9.76 -4.35
C ASN A 335 21.14 -10.46 -5.56
N GLY A 336 20.92 -11.79 -5.71
CA GLY A 336 21.44 -12.60 -6.82
C GLY A 336 22.94 -12.88 -6.79
N GLN A 337 23.66 -12.46 -5.75
CA GLN A 337 25.11 -12.59 -5.65
C GLN A 337 25.55 -13.41 -4.42
N ASP A 338 24.82 -13.31 -3.32
CA ASP A 338 25.21 -13.87 -2.04
C ASP A 338 24.17 -14.86 -1.50
N PHE A 339 24.58 -15.65 -0.52
CA PHE A 339 23.73 -16.45 0.35
C PHE A 339 24.00 -16.11 1.82
N VAL A 340 22.95 -16.03 2.61
CA VAL A 340 23.04 -16.01 4.07
C VAL A 340 23.11 -17.43 4.59
N VAL A 341 24.14 -17.74 5.37
CA VAL A 341 24.33 -19.08 5.97
C VAL A 341 23.70 -19.10 7.36
N THR A 342 22.67 -19.93 7.52
CA THR A 342 21.98 -20.11 8.79
C THR A 342 22.60 -21.23 9.63
N SER A 343 23.26 -22.21 8.98
CA SER A 343 23.96 -23.29 9.70
C SER A 343 25.05 -23.93 8.84
N GLY A 344 26.04 -24.54 9.49
CA GLY A 344 27.12 -25.31 8.85
C GLY A 344 28.48 -24.64 8.83
N LEU A 345 28.60 -23.31 8.93
CA LEU A 345 29.87 -22.57 8.97
C LEU A 345 30.05 -21.82 10.29
N LYS A 346 31.31 -21.56 10.62
CA LYS A 346 31.71 -20.72 11.75
C LYS A 346 32.54 -19.52 11.28
N VAL A 347 32.50 -18.46 12.06
CA VAL A 347 33.37 -17.29 11.83
C VAL A 347 34.83 -17.75 11.91
N GLY A 348 35.63 -17.32 10.94
CA GLY A 348 37.04 -17.71 10.80
C GLY A 348 37.28 -18.93 9.91
N ASP A 349 36.25 -19.63 9.49
CA ASP A 349 36.39 -20.73 8.51
C ASP A 349 36.88 -20.17 7.18
N LYS A 350 37.83 -20.84 6.54
CA LYS A 350 38.31 -20.51 5.21
C LYS A 350 37.60 -21.39 4.20
N ILE A 351 36.91 -20.78 3.23
CA ILE A 351 36.10 -21.50 2.22
C ILE A 351 36.54 -21.18 0.80
N VAL A 352 36.35 -22.12 -0.11
CA VAL A 352 36.59 -21.91 -1.54
C VAL A 352 35.42 -21.15 -2.16
N THR A 353 35.71 -20.10 -2.94
CA THR A 353 34.67 -19.27 -3.58
C THR A 353 34.56 -19.48 -5.08
N THR A 354 35.68 -19.45 -5.79
CA THR A 354 35.69 -19.60 -7.24
C THR A 354 36.16 -21.02 -7.60
N GLY A 355 35.40 -21.68 -8.48
CA GLY A 355 35.71 -23.04 -8.90
C GLY A 355 35.29 -24.13 -7.91
N ALA A 356 34.46 -23.82 -6.92
CA ALA A 356 34.02 -24.76 -5.90
C ALA A 356 33.39 -26.06 -6.49
N ASN A 357 32.75 -25.98 -7.65
CA ASN A 357 32.20 -27.14 -8.36
C ASN A 357 33.26 -28.17 -8.85
N ASN A 358 34.52 -27.75 -8.95
CA ASN A 358 35.62 -28.59 -9.41
C ASN A 358 36.49 -29.11 -8.25
N VAL A 359 36.14 -28.80 -7.03
CA VAL A 359 36.83 -29.25 -5.82
C VAL A 359 36.26 -30.59 -5.37
N HIS A 360 37.13 -31.52 -4.98
CA HIS A 360 36.76 -32.81 -4.45
C HIS A 360 37.13 -32.96 -2.98
N GLU A 361 36.43 -33.79 -2.25
CA GLU A 361 36.74 -34.08 -0.84
C GLU A 361 38.18 -34.58 -0.70
N GLY A 362 38.92 -33.96 0.23
CA GLY A 362 40.33 -34.30 0.49
C GLY A 362 41.34 -33.69 -0.51
N GLN A 363 40.88 -32.96 -1.54
CA GLN A 363 41.78 -32.32 -2.51
C GLN A 363 42.60 -31.22 -1.85
N ARG A 364 43.88 -31.13 -2.21
CA ARG A 364 44.76 -30.05 -1.78
C ARG A 364 44.44 -28.79 -2.56
N VAL A 365 44.13 -27.73 -1.85
CA VAL A 365 43.79 -26.41 -2.39
C VAL A 365 44.99 -25.49 -2.24
N LEU A 366 45.53 -24.99 -3.36
CA LEU A 366 46.50 -23.92 -3.40
C LEU A 366 45.80 -22.58 -3.50
N PHE A 367 46.15 -21.62 -2.67
CA PHE A 367 45.52 -20.31 -2.55
C PHE A 367 46.53 -19.20 -2.32
#